data_129ad778ee2f6d72fdf5703b2af362bb
#
_entry.id   129ad778ee2f6d72fdf5703b2af362bb
#
_cell.length_a   1.000
_cell.length_b   1.000
_cell.length_c   1.000
_cell.angle_alpha   90.00
_cell.angle_beta   90.00
_cell.angle_gamma   90.00
#
_symmetry.space_group_name_H-M   'P 1'
#
loop_
_entity.id
_entity.type
_entity.pdbx_description
1 polymer ?
#
loop_
_entity_poly.entity_id
_entity_poly.type
_entity_poly.pdbx_seq_one_letter_code
_entity_poly.pdbx_strand_id
1 'polypeptide(L)'
;MPFRGSLAAMTPLVRLAVALALTLGACTTPPAPPGPLTCDEMLFGAPNERTGLTAEQCAPRCACEGFAFEAPTYGPDDLAALRALTLLEPPALLAANPYDAPATRIDDEAVCAVVRPPGETTYTLRDYPSEADALADGAQPTHFGVCGLCSSLEDLAVYLEQPDLTDPVRACGLMFPRGPAEDHLACLRALGFTEPCAQIWYFNTLHTRERCLAPCVAALDEPYHLPDGSLNECILCDEVQSGPVFKAVAGRTRRNSGVASALCRPCREVRPIVHRY
;
A
#
# COMPACT_ATOMS: atom_id res chain seq x y z
N MET A 1 -8.72 70.80 58.25
CA MET A 1 -8.71 72.28 58.10
C MET A 1 -8.54 72.60 56.61
N PRO A 2 -9.24 73.59 56.16
CA PRO A 2 -9.81 73.68 54.85
C PRO A 2 -9.01 74.61 53.92
N PHE A 3 -9.35 74.52 52.63
CA PHE A 3 -9.68 75.72 51.84
C PHE A 3 -10.13 75.26 50.36
N ARG A 4 -11.25 75.52 50.13
CA ARG A 4 -12.10 76.05 49.10
C ARG A 4 -11.36 76.85 48.02
N GLY A 5 -11.73 76.69 46.81
CA GLY A 5 -11.51 77.53 45.67
C GLY A 5 -12.36 77.10 44.46
N SER A 6 -13.46 77.86 44.29
CA SER A 6 -14.50 77.75 43.26
C SER A 6 -14.15 78.58 42.01
N LEU A 7 -14.93 78.35 40.95
CA LEU A 7 -15.14 79.13 39.71
C LEU A 7 -14.34 78.64 38.51
N ALA A 8 -14.85 78.57 37.35
CA ALA A 8 -16.16 78.91 36.73
C ALA A 8 -16.20 78.30 35.34
N ALA A 9 -17.38 78.15 34.88
CA ALA A 9 -17.80 77.73 33.56
C ALA A 9 -17.09 78.39 32.36
N MET A 10 -16.85 77.60 31.31
CA MET A 10 -17.05 78.05 29.92
C MET A 10 -17.15 76.82 29.03
N THR A 11 -18.34 76.64 28.47
CA THR A 11 -18.63 75.78 27.35
C THR A 11 -18.09 76.40 26.04
N PRO A 12 -17.60 75.58 25.12
CA PRO A 12 -17.87 75.78 23.72
C PRO A 12 -18.45 74.56 23.02
N LEU A 13 -19.47 74.79 22.27
CA LEU A 13 -20.04 73.96 21.27
C LEU A 13 -18.97 73.32 20.38
N VAL A 14 -18.83 71.98 20.46
CA VAL A 14 -18.07 71.24 19.44
C VAL A 14 -19.10 70.56 18.53
N ARG A 15 -19.09 70.95 17.29
CA ARG A 15 -19.88 70.44 16.18
C ARG A 15 -19.53 68.95 16.00
N LEU A 16 -20.55 68.11 16.10
CA LEU A 16 -20.48 66.68 15.77
C LEU A 16 -20.46 66.54 14.25
N ALA A 17 -19.31 66.32 13.65
CA ALA A 17 -19.17 65.88 12.27
C ALA A 17 -19.35 64.36 12.24
N VAL A 18 -20.51 63.90 11.85
CA VAL A 18 -20.77 62.48 11.56
C VAL A 18 -20.06 62.13 10.24
N ALA A 19 -18.87 61.55 10.34
CA ALA A 19 -18.23 60.93 9.16
C ALA A 19 -18.88 59.57 8.93
N LEU A 20 -19.73 59.50 7.91
CA LEU A 20 -20.30 58.26 7.39
C LEU A 20 -19.20 57.52 6.64
N ALA A 21 -18.50 56.58 7.34
CA ALA A 21 -17.55 55.68 6.72
C ALA A 21 -18.34 54.62 5.95
N LEU A 22 -18.44 54.77 4.63
CA LEU A 22 -18.87 53.73 3.71
C LEU A 22 -17.79 52.62 3.73
N THR A 23 -17.98 51.58 4.55
CA THR A 23 -17.21 50.34 4.42
C THR A 23 -17.69 49.61 3.16
N LEU A 24 -16.91 49.73 2.10
CA LEU A 24 -17.01 48.87 0.93
C LEU A 24 -16.66 47.45 1.42
N GLY A 25 -17.67 46.67 1.77
CA GLY A 25 -17.54 45.23 2.02
C GLY A 25 -17.08 44.57 0.73
N ALA A 26 -15.82 44.28 0.63
CA ALA A 26 -15.32 43.38 -0.42
C ALA A 26 -16.05 42.03 -0.21
N CYS A 27 -16.98 41.68 -1.13
CA CYS A 27 -17.49 40.32 -1.24
C CYS A 27 -16.34 39.42 -1.62
N THR A 28 -15.67 38.84 -0.64
CA THR A 28 -14.76 37.73 -0.87
C THR A 28 -15.64 36.55 -1.29
N THR A 29 -15.64 36.21 -2.55
CA THR A 29 -16.18 34.93 -3.04
C THR A 29 -15.50 33.83 -2.24
N PRO A 30 -16.27 32.88 -1.63
CA PRO A 30 -15.65 31.74 -0.97
C PRO A 30 -14.75 31.00 -1.98
N PRO A 31 -13.61 30.45 -1.55
CA PRO A 31 -12.77 29.68 -2.46
C PRO A 31 -13.63 28.58 -3.10
N ALA A 32 -13.43 28.35 -4.38
CA ALA A 32 -14.08 27.25 -5.08
C ALA A 32 -13.78 25.94 -4.31
N PRO A 33 -14.73 25.01 -4.22
CA PRO A 33 -14.47 23.72 -3.60
C PRO A 33 -13.26 23.07 -4.31
N PRO A 34 -12.37 22.40 -3.57
CA PRO A 34 -11.23 21.70 -4.16
C PRO A 34 -11.74 20.77 -5.25
N GLY A 35 -11.07 20.76 -6.40
CA GLY A 35 -11.35 19.82 -7.48
C GLY A 35 -11.19 18.36 -7.02
N PRO A 36 -11.64 17.40 -7.83
CA PRO A 36 -11.40 15.99 -7.53
C PRO A 36 -9.89 15.74 -7.40
N LEU A 37 -9.51 14.91 -6.42
CA LEU A 37 -8.12 14.48 -6.22
C LEU A 37 -7.60 13.80 -7.48
N THR A 38 -6.34 14.04 -7.82
CA THR A 38 -5.63 13.27 -8.85
C THR A 38 -5.36 11.85 -8.37
N CYS A 39 -5.08 10.93 -9.30
CA CYS A 39 -4.72 9.56 -8.92
C CYS A 39 -3.35 9.46 -8.22
N ASP A 40 -2.55 10.51 -8.25
CA ASP A 40 -1.32 10.64 -7.48
C ASP A 40 -1.58 11.01 -6.01
N GLU A 41 -2.61 11.81 -5.77
CA GLU A 41 -2.96 12.30 -4.44
C GLU A 41 -3.90 11.35 -3.68
N MET A 42 -4.71 10.58 -4.41
CA MET A 42 -5.62 9.62 -3.80
C MET A 42 -4.88 8.33 -3.43
N LEU A 43 -4.96 7.94 -2.15
CA LEU A 43 -4.28 6.75 -1.64
C LEU A 43 -5.26 5.58 -1.50
N PHE A 44 -4.84 4.43 -2.02
CA PHE A 44 -5.53 3.16 -1.94
C PHE A 44 -4.89 2.27 -0.86
N GLY A 45 -5.70 1.70 0.02
CA GLY A 45 -5.23 0.78 1.05
C GLY A 45 -6.31 0.38 2.05
N ALA A 46 -5.90 -0.36 3.08
CA ALA A 46 -6.71 -0.78 4.22
C ALA A 46 -5.99 -0.36 5.51
N PRO A 47 -6.13 0.90 5.94
CA PRO A 47 -5.37 1.44 7.05
C PRO A 47 -5.69 0.74 8.37
N ASN A 48 -4.68 0.57 9.21
CA ASN A 48 -4.74 0.08 10.58
C ASN A 48 -4.00 1.04 11.53
N GLU A 49 -3.82 0.66 12.78
CA GLU A 49 -3.14 1.48 13.81
C GLU A 49 -1.69 1.83 13.44
N ARG A 50 -1.03 0.98 12.61
CA ARG A 50 0.35 1.18 12.17
C ARG A 50 0.46 2.07 10.93
N THR A 51 -0.64 2.25 10.20
CA THR A 51 -0.63 3.01 8.94
C THR A 51 -0.25 4.47 9.14
N GLY A 52 -0.80 5.13 10.18
CA GLY A 52 -0.59 6.57 10.43
C GLY A 52 -1.49 7.49 9.60
N LEU A 53 -2.38 6.94 8.79
CA LEU A 53 -3.37 7.67 7.99
C LEU A 53 -4.78 7.27 8.41
N THR A 54 -5.73 8.19 8.22
CA THR A 54 -7.16 7.93 8.47
C THR A 54 -7.82 7.22 7.29
N ALA A 55 -9.03 6.68 7.51
CA ALA A 55 -9.82 6.07 6.45
C ALA A 55 -10.29 7.07 5.36
N GLU A 56 -10.27 8.36 5.64
CA GLU A 56 -10.52 9.42 4.65
C GLU A 56 -9.31 9.67 3.76
N GLN A 57 -8.10 9.52 4.30
CA GLN A 57 -6.84 9.71 3.57
C GLN A 57 -6.47 8.48 2.75
N CYS A 58 -6.84 7.29 3.21
CA CYS A 58 -6.54 6.02 2.57
C CYS A 58 -7.72 5.06 2.69
N ALA A 59 -8.22 4.57 1.58
CA ALA A 59 -9.37 3.66 1.56
C ALA A 59 -9.16 2.55 0.50
N PRO A 60 -9.88 1.40 0.59
CA PRO A 60 -9.77 0.34 -0.40
C PRO A 60 -10.52 0.69 -1.70
N ARG A 61 -10.45 1.95 -2.10
CA ARG A 61 -11.10 2.47 -3.31
C ARG A 61 -10.28 3.56 -3.96
N CYS A 62 -10.33 3.61 -5.28
CA CYS A 62 -9.85 4.71 -6.10
C CYS A 62 -11.04 5.34 -6.82
N ALA A 63 -11.14 6.67 -6.85
CA ALA A 63 -12.15 7.41 -7.60
C ALA A 63 -11.51 8.75 -8.02
N CYS A 64 -10.58 8.69 -8.96
CA CYS A 64 -9.85 9.82 -9.51
C CYS A 64 -10.09 9.92 -11.01
N GLU A 65 -9.62 10.99 -11.64
CA GLU A 65 -9.92 11.25 -13.05
C GLU A 65 -9.54 10.07 -13.96
N GLY A 66 -10.54 9.52 -14.64
CA GLY A 66 -10.39 8.40 -15.58
C GLY A 66 -10.16 7.02 -14.94
N PHE A 67 -10.16 6.93 -13.62
CA PHE A 67 -9.93 5.65 -12.92
C PHE A 67 -10.89 5.48 -11.74
N ALA A 68 -11.58 4.34 -11.71
CA ALA A 68 -12.45 3.94 -10.60
C ALA A 68 -12.24 2.45 -10.30
N PHE A 69 -11.94 2.15 -9.04
CA PHE A 69 -11.79 0.78 -8.55
C PHE A 69 -12.14 0.73 -7.06
N GLU A 70 -12.85 -0.30 -6.66
CA GLU A 70 -13.10 -0.64 -5.26
C GLU A 70 -12.69 -2.09 -5.05
N ALA A 71 -11.75 -2.31 -4.11
CA ALA A 71 -11.27 -3.65 -3.82
C ALA A 71 -12.40 -4.48 -3.19
N PRO A 72 -12.69 -5.66 -3.72
CA PRO A 72 -13.65 -6.57 -3.11
C PRO A 72 -13.23 -6.98 -1.71
N THR A 73 -14.22 -7.25 -0.86
CA THR A 73 -14.00 -7.92 0.42
C THR A 73 -14.06 -9.42 0.20
N TYR A 74 -13.11 -10.14 0.80
CA TYR A 74 -13.01 -11.61 0.75
C TYR A 74 -13.26 -12.19 2.14
N GLY A 75 -14.26 -13.05 2.25
CA GLY A 75 -14.60 -13.73 3.50
C GLY A 75 -13.83 -15.05 3.70
N PRO A 76 -14.01 -15.71 4.85
CA PRO A 76 -13.37 -17.00 5.13
C PRO A 76 -13.65 -18.08 4.05
N ASP A 77 -14.85 -18.09 3.47
CA ASP A 77 -15.21 -19.06 2.43
C ASP A 77 -14.46 -18.78 1.11
N ASP A 78 -14.28 -17.51 0.74
CA ASP A 78 -13.49 -17.13 -0.42
C ASP A 78 -12.03 -17.57 -0.26
N LEU A 79 -11.45 -17.35 0.93
CA LEU A 79 -10.08 -17.76 1.26
C LEU A 79 -9.92 -19.28 1.28
N ALA A 80 -10.89 -19.99 1.84
CA ALA A 80 -10.90 -21.45 1.84
C ALA A 80 -11.00 -22.01 0.41
N ALA A 81 -11.80 -21.39 -0.46
CA ALA A 81 -11.91 -21.77 -1.88
C ALA A 81 -10.57 -21.60 -2.61
N LEU A 82 -9.82 -20.49 -2.37
CA LEU A 82 -8.49 -20.30 -2.94
C LEU A 82 -7.50 -21.37 -2.49
N ARG A 83 -7.50 -21.72 -1.18
CA ARG A 83 -6.61 -22.74 -0.60
C ARG A 83 -6.98 -24.17 -1.02
N ALA A 84 -8.20 -24.40 -1.46
CA ALA A 84 -8.64 -25.71 -1.98
C ALA A 84 -8.12 -25.99 -3.39
N LEU A 85 -7.61 -25.00 -4.11
CA LEU A 85 -7.08 -25.16 -5.46
C LEU A 85 -5.59 -25.53 -5.41
N THR A 86 -5.20 -26.52 -6.21
CA THR A 86 -3.83 -27.03 -6.24
C THR A 86 -3.09 -26.56 -7.50
N LEU A 87 -1.96 -25.90 -7.32
CA LEU A 87 -1.06 -25.55 -8.42
C LEU A 87 -0.30 -26.79 -8.89
N LEU A 88 -0.46 -27.15 -10.18
CA LEU A 88 0.16 -28.35 -10.75
C LEU A 88 1.68 -28.22 -10.91
N GLU A 89 2.14 -27.01 -11.23
CA GLU A 89 3.54 -26.73 -11.52
C GLU A 89 4.02 -25.60 -10.60
N PRO A 90 4.33 -25.89 -9.30
CA PRO A 90 4.86 -24.87 -8.42
C PRO A 90 6.23 -24.39 -8.90
N PRO A 91 6.56 -23.10 -8.70
CA PRO A 91 7.86 -22.56 -9.08
C PRO A 91 8.99 -23.25 -8.32
N ALA A 92 10.13 -23.43 -8.99
CA ALA A 92 11.32 -23.98 -8.38
C ALA A 92 11.88 -23.05 -7.29
N LEU A 93 12.47 -23.61 -6.26
CA LEU A 93 13.19 -22.86 -5.24
C LEU A 93 14.41 -22.16 -5.82
N LEU A 94 14.74 -20.98 -5.28
CA LEU A 94 15.94 -20.26 -5.64
C LEU A 94 17.19 -21.03 -5.20
N ALA A 95 18.12 -21.21 -6.14
CA ALA A 95 19.39 -21.85 -5.84
C ALA A 95 20.40 -20.89 -5.16
N ALA A 96 20.15 -19.58 -5.24
CA ALA A 96 21.03 -18.54 -4.68
C ALA A 96 20.20 -17.30 -4.29
N ASN A 97 20.80 -16.41 -3.52
CA ASN A 97 20.18 -15.14 -3.15
C ASN A 97 20.01 -14.25 -4.40
N PRO A 98 18.78 -13.87 -4.78
CA PRO A 98 18.53 -13.07 -5.98
C PRO A 98 19.05 -11.62 -5.85
N TYR A 99 19.34 -11.15 -4.65
CA TYR A 99 19.91 -9.82 -4.41
C TYR A 99 21.42 -9.75 -4.71
N ASP A 100 22.09 -10.88 -4.90
CA ASP A 100 23.51 -10.95 -5.29
C ASP A 100 23.70 -10.74 -6.81
N ALA A 101 22.61 -10.71 -7.59
CA ALA A 101 22.59 -10.47 -9.03
C ALA A 101 21.99 -9.11 -9.38
N PRO A 102 22.30 -8.55 -10.57
CA PRO A 102 21.59 -7.36 -11.04
C PRO A 102 20.08 -7.60 -11.10
N ALA A 103 19.30 -6.61 -10.67
CA ALA A 103 17.85 -6.69 -10.75
C ALA A 103 17.39 -6.95 -12.19
N THR A 104 16.57 -7.97 -12.39
CA THR A 104 15.96 -8.26 -13.68
C THR A 104 14.95 -7.17 -14.00
N ARG A 105 14.89 -6.78 -15.28
CA ARG A 105 13.85 -5.82 -15.73
C ARG A 105 12.47 -6.41 -15.48
N ILE A 106 11.60 -5.62 -14.86
CA ILE A 106 10.19 -5.96 -14.65
C ILE A 106 9.42 -5.60 -15.92
N ASP A 107 8.63 -6.53 -16.43
CA ASP A 107 7.64 -6.26 -17.49
C ASP A 107 6.30 -5.98 -16.81
N ASP A 108 5.96 -4.69 -16.69
CA ASP A 108 4.74 -4.25 -16.02
C ASP A 108 3.48 -4.41 -16.90
N GLU A 109 3.64 -4.70 -18.20
CA GLU A 109 2.51 -4.95 -19.13
C GLU A 109 2.12 -6.43 -19.17
N ALA A 110 3.06 -7.33 -18.89
CA ALA A 110 2.78 -8.76 -18.79
C ALA A 110 1.76 -9.04 -17.67
N VAL A 111 1.06 -10.15 -17.79
CA VAL A 111 0.05 -10.59 -16.83
C VAL A 111 0.27 -12.06 -16.49
N CYS A 112 0.39 -12.35 -15.20
CA CYS A 112 0.32 -13.71 -14.70
C CYS A 112 -1.16 -14.09 -14.53
N ALA A 113 -1.60 -15.18 -15.16
CA ALA A 113 -2.98 -15.61 -15.10
C ALA A 113 -3.13 -17.08 -14.71
N VAL A 114 -4.24 -17.37 -14.06
CA VAL A 114 -4.68 -18.71 -13.69
C VAL A 114 -5.36 -19.35 -14.87
N VAL A 115 -4.87 -20.52 -15.29
CA VAL A 115 -5.49 -21.39 -16.28
C VAL A 115 -6.08 -22.59 -15.56
N ARG A 116 -7.41 -22.65 -15.47
CA ARG A 116 -8.14 -23.71 -14.78
C ARG A 116 -9.31 -24.20 -15.62
N PRO A 117 -9.34 -25.51 -15.98
CA PRO A 117 -10.51 -26.08 -16.65
C PRO A 117 -11.76 -25.98 -15.75
N PRO A 118 -12.94 -25.74 -16.30
CA PRO A 118 -14.16 -25.64 -15.51
C PRO A 118 -14.41 -26.90 -14.67
N GLY A 119 -14.67 -26.70 -13.37
CA GLY A 119 -14.96 -27.79 -12.42
C GLY A 119 -13.74 -28.50 -11.83
N GLU A 120 -12.53 -28.22 -12.32
CA GLU A 120 -11.31 -28.81 -11.78
C GLU A 120 -10.88 -28.08 -10.48
N THR A 121 -10.22 -28.83 -9.58
CA THR A 121 -9.60 -28.26 -8.38
C THR A 121 -8.09 -27.99 -8.56
N THR A 122 -7.60 -28.21 -9.78
CA THR A 122 -6.21 -27.98 -10.15
C THR A 122 -6.10 -26.84 -11.15
N TYR A 123 -4.98 -26.13 -11.15
CA TYR A 123 -4.69 -25.04 -12.06
C TYR A 123 -3.21 -24.95 -12.41
N THR A 124 -2.90 -24.23 -13.48
CA THR A 124 -1.54 -23.79 -13.82
C THR A 124 -1.49 -22.27 -13.86
N LEU A 125 -0.28 -21.72 -13.77
CA LEU A 125 0.00 -20.30 -13.99
C LEU A 125 0.67 -20.13 -15.35
N ARG A 126 0.29 -19.06 -16.06
CA ARG A 126 0.86 -18.73 -17.37
C ARG A 126 1.06 -17.23 -17.49
N ASP A 127 2.18 -16.85 -18.11
CA ASP A 127 2.45 -15.47 -18.49
C ASP A 127 1.76 -15.15 -19.82
N TYR A 128 1.13 -13.98 -19.88
CA TYR A 128 0.53 -13.41 -21.06
C TYR A 128 1.11 -12.02 -21.34
N PRO A 129 1.23 -11.62 -22.63
CA PRO A 129 1.72 -10.28 -22.97
C PRO A 129 0.82 -9.16 -22.46
N SER A 130 -0.50 -9.42 -22.30
CA SER A 130 -1.49 -8.47 -21.82
C SER A 130 -2.66 -9.16 -21.12
N GLU A 131 -3.46 -8.40 -20.39
CA GLU A 131 -4.73 -8.86 -19.80
C GLU A 131 -5.72 -9.32 -20.88
N ALA A 132 -5.78 -8.60 -21.99
CA ALA A 132 -6.66 -8.97 -23.11
C ALA A 132 -6.31 -10.33 -23.70
N ASP A 133 -5.02 -10.67 -23.82
CA ASP A 133 -4.58 -11.98 -24.31
C ASP A 133 -4.93 -13.09 -23.33
N ALA A 134 -4.78 -12.86 -22.03
CA ALA A 134 -5.17 -13.82 -20.99
C ALA A 134 -6.68 -14.11 -21.04
N LEU A 135 -7.50 -13.06 -21.08
CA LEU A 135 -8.96 -13.18 -21.16
C LEU A 135 -9.43 -13.86 -22.45
N ALA A 136 -8.78 -13.59 -23.58
CA ALA A 136 -9.08 -14.22 -24.86
C ALA A 136 -8.78 -15.74 -24.84
N ASP A 137 -7.78 -16.18 -24.07
CA ASP A 137 -7.44 -17.59 -23.84
C ASP A 137 -8.31 -18.25 -22.73
N GLY A 138 -9.25 -17.50 -22.15
CA GLY A 138 -10.10 -17.96 -21.03
C GLY A 138 -9.37 -18.08 -19.70
N ALA A 139 -8.16 -17.52 -19.60
CA ALA A 139 -7.40 -17.44 -18.35
C ALA A 139 -7.85 -16.25 -17.51
N GLN A 140 -7.69 -16.36 -16.19
CA GLN A 140 -8.08 -15.30 -15.23
C GLN A 140 -6.84 -14.60 -14.68
N PRO A 141 -6.66 -13.29 -14.92
CA PRO A 141 -5.57 -12.52 -14.35
C PRO A 141 -5.47 -12.67 -12.84
N THR A 142 -4.25 -12.86 -12.31
CA THR A 142 -4.01 -12.95 -10.89
C THR A 142 -3.10 -11.84 -10.37
N HIS A 143 -2.23 -11.31 -11.20
CA HIS A 143 -1.50 -10.06 -10.99
C HIS A 143 -0.87 -9.59 -12.31
N PHE A 144 -0.57 -8.30 -12.39
CA PHE A 144 0.26 -7.75 -13.46
C PHE A 144 1.74 -8.05 -13.21
N GLY A 145 2.51 -8.17 -14.29
CA GLY A 145 3.87 -8.70 -14.28
C GLY A 145 3.92 -10.21 -14.52
N VAL A 146 5.12 -10.72 -14.75
CA VAL A 146 5.37 -12.15 -14.97
C VAL A 146 5.11 -12.97 -13.70
N CYS A 147 4.70 -14.23 -13.87
CA CYS A 147 4.52 -15.18 -12.76
C CYS A 147 5.83 -15.38 -12.00
N GLY A 148 5.77 -15.41 -10.69
CA GLY A 148 6.92 -15.57 -9.80
C GLY A 148 6.61 -16.45 -8.59
N LEU A 149 7.49 -16.39 -7.60
CA LEU A 149 7.44 -17.30 -6.45
C LEU A 149 6.19 -17.14 -5.57
N CYS A 150 5.55 -15.96 -5.57
CA CYS A 150 4.35 -15.67 -4.79
C CYS A 150 3.07 -15.59 -5.64
N SER A 151 3.07 -16.17 -6.84
CA SER A 151 1.94 -16.06 -7.77
C SER A 151 0.83 -17.08 -7.52
N SER A 152 1.04 -18.07 -6.63
CA SER A 152 0.04 -19.08 -6.31
C SER A 152 -1.23 -18.49 -5.69
N LEU A 153 -2.35 -19.22 -5.80
CA LEU A 153 -3.61 -18.84 -5.14
C LEU A 153 -3.56 -19.05 -3.63
N GLU A 154 -2.72 -19.96 -3.15
CA GLU A 154 -2.44 -20.15 -1.73
C GLU A 154 -1.74 -18.90 -1.15
N ASP A 155 -0.70 -18.39 -1.83
CA ASP A 155 -0.04 -17.15 -1.42
C ASP A 155 -0.98 -15.94 -1.55
N LEU A 156 -1.82 -15.88 -2.60
CA LEU A 156 -2.85 -14.85 -2.71
C LEU A 156 -3.77 -14.83 -1.49
N ALA A 157 -4.19 -16.00 -0.99
CA ALA A 157 -5.04 -16.08 0.20
C ALA A 157 -4.37 -15.43 1.42
N VAL A 158 -3.04 -15.56 1.58
CA VAL A 158 -2.29 -14.87 2.66
C VAL A 158 -2.36 -13.35 2.49
N TYR A 159 -2.16 -12.83 1.27
CA TYR A 159 -2.25 -11.39 1.01
C TYR A 159 -3.65 -10.83 1.27
N LEU A 160 -4.71 -11.60 0.98
CA LEU A 160 -6.09 -11.19 1.20
C LEU A 160 -6.49 -11.26 2.69
N GLU A 161 -6.01 -12.28 3.41
CA GLU A 161 -6.32 -12.50 4.82
C GLU A 161 -5.63 -11.49 5.74
N GLN A 162 -4.40 -11.10 5.41
CA GLN A 162 -3.57 -10.23 6.24
C GLN A 162 -3.26 -8.92 5.51
N PRO A 163 -4.05 -7.85 5.71
CA PRO A 163 -3.78 -6.54 5.11
C PRO A 163 -2.43 -5.95 5.48
N ASP A 164 -1.88 -6.33 6.63
CA ASP A 164 -0.54 -5.95 7.08
C ASP A 164 0.37 -7.18 7.18
N LEU A 165 1.36 -7.24 6.30
CA LEU A 165 2.44 -8.24 6.35
C LEU A 165 3.77 -7.64 6.84
N THR A 166 3.84 -6.32 7.03
CA THR A 166 5.07 -5.64 7.45
C THR A 166 5.50 -6.08 8.82
N ASP A 167 4.62 -5.97 9.82
CA ASP A 167 4.95 -6.34 11.19
C ASP A 167 5.13 -7.87 11.38
N PRO A 168 4.27 -8.77 10.83
CA PRO A 168 4.49 -10.20 10.92
C PRO A 168 5.82 -10.67 10.30
N VAL A 169 6.15 -10.18 9.09
CA VAL A 169 7.41 -10.54 8.42
C VAL A 169 8.61 -9.97 9.17
N ARG A 170 8.50 -8.71 9.64
CA ARG A 170 9.54 -8.10 10.49
C ARG A 170 9.76 -8.90 11.77
N ALA A 171 8.68 -9.38 12.42
CA ALA A 171 8.78 -10.23 13.61
C ALA A 171 9.56 -11.50 13.33
N CYS A 172 9.29 -12.20 12.21
CA CYS A 172 10.09 -13.36 11.79
C CYS A 172 11.57 -12.99 11.64
N GLY A 173 11.87 -11.87 10.97
CA GLY A 173 13.24 -11.40 10.79
C GLY A 173 13.96 -11.03 12.09
N LEU A 174 13.24 -10.47 13.07
CA LEU A 174 13.81 -10.08 14.37
C LEU A 174 14.04 -11.27 15.30
N MET A 175 13.18 -12.30 15.25
CA MET A 175 13.36 -13.51 16.06
C MET A 175 14.63 -14.28 15.66
N PHE A 176 15.00 -14.28 14.40
CA PHE A 176 16.11 -15.08 13.86
C PHE A 176 17.23 -14.25 13.21
N PRO A 177 17.76 -13.20 13.87
CA PRO A 177 18.70 -12.29 13.22
C PRO A 177 20.04 -12.94 12.87
N ARG A 178 20.38 -14.09 13.50
CA ARG A 178 21.62 -14.88 13.32
C ARG A 178 21.37 -16.38 13.44
N GLY A 179 20.10 -16.78 13.44
CA GLY A 179 19.69 -18.18 13.51
C GLY A 179 19.84 -18.90 12.15
N PRO A 180 19.61 -20.21 12.11
CA PRO A 180 19.52 -20.96 10.86
C PRO A 180 18.46 -20.37 9.94
N ALA A 181 18.73 -20.39 8.63
CA ALA A 181 17.77 -19.93 7.61
C ALA A 181 16.42 -20.67 7.75
N GLU A 182 16.46 -21.94 8.10
CA GLU A 182 15.29 -22.79 8.25
C GLU A 182 14.30 -22.28 9.31
N ASP A 183 14.78 -21.77 10.44
CA ASP A 183 13.89 -21.21 11.49
C ASP A 183 13.15 -19.98 11.00
N HIS A 184 13.83 -19.12 10.23
CA HIS A 184 13.21 -17.94 9.63
C HIS A 184 12.20 -18.33 8.54
N LEU A 185 12.57 -19.28 7.67
CA LEU A 185 11.67 -19.82 6.66
C LEU A 185 10.44 -20.49 7.30
N ALA A 186 10.63 -21.27 8.37
CA ALA A 186 9.52 -21.88 9.11
C ALA A 186 8.56 -20.83 9.70
N CYS A 187 9.09 -19.70 10.21
CA CYS A 187 8.25 -18.60 10.67
C CYS A 187 7.43 -17.99 9.53
N LEU A 188 8.04 -17.74 8.36
CA LEU A 188 7.34 -17.22 7.19
C LEU A 188 6.28 -18.18 6.66
N ARG A 189 6.57 -19.49 6.62
CA ARG A 189 5.57 -20.52 6.28
C ARG A 189 4.41 -20.56 7.29
N ALA A 190 4.69 -20.30 8.56
CA ALA A 190 3.64 -20.23 9.59
C ALA A 190 2.67 -19.05 9.39
N LEU A 191 3.05 -18.03 8.59
CA LEU A 191 2.13 -16.97 8.11
C LEU A 191 1.20 -17.47 6.99
N GLY A 192 1.44 -18.68 6.45
CA GLY A 192 0.65 -19.30 5.39
C GLY A 192 1.30 -19.26 4.00
N PHE A 193 2.50 -18.70 3.86
CA PHE A 193 3.20 -18.67 2.57
C PHE A 193 3.66 -20.07 2.13
N THR A 194 3.60 -20.32 0.82
CA THR A 194 4.26 -21.47 0.21
C THR A 194 5.77 -21.38 0.40
N GLU A 195 6.48 -22.52 0.29
CA GLU A 195 7.94 -22.55 0.41
C GLU A 195 8.65 -21.58 -0.57
N PRO A 196 8.29 -21.53 -1.88
CA PRO A 196 8.90 -20.58 -2.80
C PRO A 196 8.67 -19.11 -2.41
N CYS A 197 7.45 -18.76 -1.99
CA CYS A 197 7.14 -17.40 -1.55
C CYS A 197 7.85 -17.05 -0.25
N ALA A 198 7.88 -17.95 0.73
CA ALA A 198 8.64 -17.76 1.97
C ALA A 198 10.13 -17.50 1.69
N GLN A 199 10.70 -18.16 0.67
CA GLN A 199 12.10 -18.00 0.32
C GLN A 199 12.43 -16.58 -0.19
N ILE A 200 11.60 -15.98 -1.05
CA ILE A 200 11.85 -14.60 -1.50
C ILE A 200 11.61 -13.60 -0.37
N TRP A 201 10.64 -13.81 0.51
CA TRP A 201 10.45 -12.99 1.71
C TRP A 201 11.65 -13.08 2.66
N TYR A 202 12.23 -14.26 2.82
CA TYR A 202 13.46 -14.46 3.59
C TYR A 202 14.62 -13.63 3.04
N PHE A 203 14.90 -13.74 1.73
CA PHE A 203 15.97 -12.97 1.11
C PHE A 203 15.71 -11.46 1.14
N ASN A 204 14.46 -11.04 0.96
CA ASN A 204 14.07 -9.63 1.12
C ASN A 204 14.40 -9.12 2.52
N THR A 205 14.01 -9.87 3.55
CA THR A 205 14.29 -9.51 4.95
C THR A 205 15.80 -9.38 5.22
N LEU A 206 16.61 -10.28 4.68
CA LEU A 206 18.08 -10.20 4.81
C LEU A 206 18.63 -8.95 4.14
N HIS A 207 18.21 -8.66 2.92
CA HIS A 207 18.67 -7.50 2.17
C HIS A 207 18.22 -6.18 2.81
N THR A 208 16.95 -6.08 3.23
CA THR A 208 16.44 -4.91 3.97
C THR A 208 17.22 -4.69 5.25
N ARG A 209 17.55 -5.75 5.98
CA ARG A 209 18.42 -5.63 7.17
C ARG A 209 19.81 -5.11 6.81
N GLU A 210 20.41 -5.59 5.73
CA GLU A 210 21.73 -5.13 5.30
C GLU A 210 21.72 -3.66 4.90
N ARG A 211 20.69 -3.23 4.16
CA ARG A 211 20.65 -1.90 3.53
C ARG A 211 19.94 -0.84 4.36
N CYS A 212 18.97 -1.24 5.16
CA CYS A 212 18.03 -0.32 5.82
C CYS A 212 17.99 -0.46 7.35
N LEU A 213 18.96 -1.15 7.98
CA LEU A 213 18.92 -1.39 9.43
C LEU A 213 18.76 -0.11 10.24
N ALA A 214 19.56 0.91 9.97
CA ALA A 214 19.56 2.14 10.78
C ALA A 214 18.21 2.88 10.73
N PRO A 215 17.65 3.23 9.55
CA PRO A 215 16.33 3.86 9.49
C PRO A 215 15.22 2.95 10.03
N CYS A 216 15.32 1.62 9.87
CA CYS A 216 14.29 0.72 10.37
C CYS A 216 14.33 0.54 11.89
N VAL A 217 15.50 0.60 12.52
CA VAL A 217 15.59 0.62 14.00
C VAL A 217 15.04 1.94 14.55
N ALA A 218 15.32 3.06 13.89
CA ALA A 218 14.78 4.36 14.30
C ALA A 218 13.26 4.45 14.20
N ALA A 219 12.66 3.76 13.20
CA ALA A 219 11.23 3.81 12.91
C ALA A 219 10.42 2.59 13.45
N LEU A 220 10.96 1.84 14.43
CA LEU A 220 10.28 0.63 14.94
C LEU A 220 8.86 0.92 15.48
N ASP A 221 8.70 2.02 16.19
CA ASP A 221 7.46 2.44 16.82
C ASP A 221 6.73 3.55 16.03
N GLU A 222 7.31 3.98 14.90
CA GLU A 222 6.73 5.02 14.06
C GLU A 222 5.64 4.45 13.12
N PRO A 223 4.61 5.24 12.77
CA PRO A 223 3.66 4.87 11.74
C PRO A 223 4.35 4.65 10.38
N TYR A 224 3.74 3.82 9.52
CA TYR A 224 4.25 3.57 8.17
C TYR A 224 4.25 4.80 7.27
N HIS A 225 3.29 5.70 7.50
CA HIS A 225 3.16 6.94 6.75
C HIS A 225 3.33 8.16 7.66
N LEU A 226 3.94 9.19 7.10
CA LEU A 226 3.94 10.53 7.66
C LEU A 226 2.56 11.19 7.42
N PRO A 227 2.24 12.30 8.12
CA PRO A 227 0.93 12.96 7.99
C PRO A 227 0.59 13.45 6.58
N ASP A 228 1.60 13.67 5.73
CA ASP A 228 1.44 14.07 4.32
C ASP A 228 1.19 12.88 3.37
N GLY A 229 1.14 11.65 3.89
CA GLY A 229 0.93 10.42 3.13
C GLY A 229 2.20 9.77 2.61
N SER A 230 3.36 10.42 2.73
CA SER A 230 4.64 9.82 2.36
C SER A 230 5.02 8.67 3.31
N LEU A 231 5.87 7.76 2.84
CA LEU A 231 6.35 6.65 3.64
C LEU A 231 7.40 7.11 4.66
N ASN A 232 7.43 6.50 5.85
CA ASN A 232 8.54 6.68 6.77
C ASN A 232 9.86 6.17 6.18
N GLU A 233 10.98 6.60 6.75
CA GLU A 233 12.32 6.30 6.20
C GLU A 233 12.61 4.79 6.10
N CYS A 234 12.09 3.96 7.00
CA CYS A 234 12.29 2.50 6.94
C CYS A 234 11.59 1.89 5.73
N ILE A 235 10.29 2.17 5.59
CA ILE A 235 9.49 1.62 4.50
C ILE A 235 9.97 2.16 3.15
N LEU A 236 10.32 3.45 3.08
CA LEU A 236 10.88 4.04 1.86
C LEU A 236 12.22 3.39 1.48
N CYS A 237 13.09 3.15 2.46
CA CYS A 237 14.37 2.48 2.22
C CYS A 237 14.15 1.05 1.67
N ASP A 238 13.25 0.26 2.28
CA ASP A 238 12.91 -1.08 1.80
C ASP A 238 12.36 -1.06 0.36
N GLU A 239 11.40 -0.18 0.08
CA GLU A 239 10.81 -0.03 -1.26
C GLU A 239 11.86 0.32 -2.34
N VAL A 240 12.83 1.16 -2.00
CA VAL A 240 13.87 1.61 -2.94
C VAL A 240 14.98 0.56 -3.10
N GLN A 241 15.44 -0.03 -1.99
CA GLN A 241 16.59 -0.93 -2.00
C GLN A 241 16.22 -2.38 -2.32
N SER A 242 15.11 -2.87 -1.74
CA SER A 242 14.72 -4.30 -1.83
C SER A 242 13.57 -4.53 -2.79
N GLY A 243 12.65 -3.57 -2.90
CA GLY A 243 11.41 -3.67 -3.67
C GLY A 243 11.59 -4.10 -5.14
N PRO A 244 12.54 -3.56 -5.92
CA PRO A 244 12.69 -3.94 -7.33
C PRO A 244 13.00 -5.42 -7.54
N VAL A 245 13.93 -6.00 -6.76
CA VAL A 245 14.28 -7.43 -6.84
C VAL A 245 13.11 -8.28 -6.32
N PHE A 246 12.53 -7.88 -5.18
CA PHE A 246 11.36 -8.57 -4.65
C PHE A 246 10.23 -8.68 -5.70
N LYS A 247 9.83 -7.56 -6.31
CA LYS A 247 8.79 -7.53 -7.33
C LYS A 247 9.11 -8.44 -8.50
N ALA A 248 10.36 -8.41 -9.01
CA ALA A 248 10.79 -9.20 -10.15
C ALA A 248 10.75 -10.72 -9.88
N VAL A 249 11.05 -11.15 -8.65
CA VAL A 249 11.17 -12.57 -8.28
C VAL A 249 9.88 -13.11 -7.67
N ALA A 250 9.22 -12.35 -6.81
CA ALA A 250 7.94 -12.74 -6.23
C ALA A 250 6.81 -12.76 -7.27
N GLY A 251 6.89 -11.90 -8.29
CA GLY A 251 5.84 -11.67 -9.28
C GLY A 251 4.68 -10.87 -8.69
N ARG A 252 4.02 -11.39 -7.66
CA ARG A 252 2.91 -10.75 -6.97
C ARG A 252 3.38 -9.69 -5.99
N THR A 253 2.72 -8.54 -6.05
CA THR A 253 2.68 -7.52 -4.99
C THR A 253 1.21 -7.12 -4.76
N ARG A 254 0.92 -6.39 -3.68
CA ARG A 254 -0.45 -5.91 -3.45
C ARG A 254 -0.92 -4.95 -4.53
N ARG A 255 -0.05 -4.04 -4.96
CA ARG A 255 -0.33 -3.03 -6.00
C ARG A 255 -0.71 -3.66 -7.34
N ASN A 256 0.09 -4.62 -7.80
CA ASN A 256 -0.13 -5.27 -9.09
C ASN A 256 -1.22 -6.34 -9.06
N SER A 257 -1.84 -6.57 -7.90
CA SER A 257 -2.93 -7.54 -7.68
C SER A 257 -4.24 -6.87 -7.25
N GLY A 258 -4.29 -5.54 -7.13
CA GLY A 258 -5.49 -4.83 -6.64
C GLY A 258 -5.86 -5.13 -5.19
N VAL A 259 -4.91 -5.57 -4.37
CA VAL A 259 -5.13 -5.96 -2.98
C VAL A 259 -4.77 -4.79 -2.06
N ALA A 260 -5.74 -4.32 -1.30
CA ALA A 260 -5.53 -3.26 -0.31
C ALA A 260 -4.60 -3.72 0.83
N SER A 261 -3.81 -2.79 1.35
CA SER A 261 -2.87 -3.08 2.45
C SER A 261 -2.79 -1.92 3.44
N ALA A 262 -2.20 -2.18 4.60
CA ALA A 262 -1.87 -1.16 5.59
C ALA A 262 -0.86 -0.12 5.06
N LEU A 263 -0.08 -0.48 4.04
CA LEU A 263 0.76 0.46 3.29
C LEU A 263 -0.06 1.04 2.13
N CYS A 264 -0.54 2.27 2.29
CA CYS A 264 -1.33 2.97 1.30
C CYS A 264 -0.47 3.37 0.09
N ARG A 265 -1.04 3.29 -1.11
CA ARG A 265 -0.33 3.58 -2.35
C ARG A 265 -1.13 4.51 -3.24
N PRO A 266 -0.49 5.38 -4.02
CA PRO A 266 -1.20 6.18 -4.99
C PRO A 266 -2.08 5.33 -5.93
N CYS A 267 -3.30 5.76 -6.17
CA CYS A 267 -4.24 5.03 -7.04
C CYS A 267 -3.69 4.75 -8.44
N ARG A 268 -2.82 5.61 -8.98
CA ARG A 268 -2.15 5.36 -10.28
C ARG A 268 -1.29 4.10 -10.32
N GLU A 269 -0.83 3.62 -9.14
CA GLU A 269 0.01 2.43 -9.03
C GLU A 269 -0.80 1.14 -8.89
N VAL A 270 -2.11 1.24 -8.67
CA VAL A 270 -2.97 0.10 -8.40
C VAL A 270 -3.47 -0.50 -9.71
N ARG A 271 -3.30 -1.81 -9.86
CA ARG A 271 -3.87 -2.58 -10.96
C ARG A 271 -5.13 -3.30 -10.48
N PRO A 272 -6.34 -2.93 -11.00
CA PRO A 272 -7.59 -3.49 -10.53
C PRO A 272 -7.75 -4.94 -10.96
N ILE A 273 -7.82 -5.86 -10.01
CA ILE A 273 -8.13 -7.28 -10.25
C ILE A 273 -9.15 -7.74 -9.21
N VAL A 274 -10.13 -8.51 -9.67
CA VAL A 274 -11.11 -9.21 -8.82
C VAL A 274 -10.75 -10.70 -8.77
N HIS A 275 -10.41 -11.18 -7.57
CA HIS A 275 -9.94 -12.55 -7.37
C HIS A 275 -11.11 -13.51 -7.09
N ARG A 276 -11.68 -14.07 -8.16
CA ARG A 276 -12.72 -15.12 -8.13
C ARG A 276 -12.41 -16.17 -9.18
N TYR A 277 -11.88 -17.31 -8.74
CA TYR A 277 -11.37 -18.39 -9.60
C TYR A 277 -12.24 -19.63 -9.57
#